data_b9bfd0190a88d0c2118935e8453e1c05
#
_entry.id   b9bfd0190a88d0c2118935e8453e1c05
#
_cell.length_a   1.000
_cell.length_b   1.000
_cell.length_c   1.000
_cell.angle_alpha   90.00
_cell.angle_beta   90.00
_cell.angle_gamma   90.00
#
_symmetry.space_group_name_H-M   'P 1'
#
loop_
_entity.id
_entity.type
_entity.pdbx_description
1 polymer ?
#
loop_
_entity_poly.entity_id
_entity_poly.type
_entity_poly.pdbx_seq_one_letter_code
_entity_poly.pdbx_strand_id
1 'polypeptide(L)'
;MATENFDMDYSKYDFKDSTEMYVHLSKKGLSKETVIGISKMKDEPQWMLDFRLRSYEAFMKKPMPTWGADLSHIDFQNIYYYAKASEKTEKNWDDVPEDVKNTFDKLGIPEAEKKFLAGVGAQYESEVVYHNLREDLAKQGVLFLDTDSALKEQPEIFKKYFGKMIPPEDNKFAALNSAVWSGGSFIYIPPGGKVDMPLQAYFRINAENIGQFERTLIIADEGSEVHYIEGCTAPVYSSESLHSAVVELVAHKDAKLRYTTIQNWSNDVYNLVTKRAYAYEGATVNGLMVTLEAKLQ
;
A
#
# COMPACT_ATOMS: atom_id res chain seq x y z
N MET A 1 -32.60 -21.70 -10.22
CA MET A 1 -31.43 -21.90 -9.36
C MET A 1 -31.59 -20.92 -8.23
N ALA A 2 -31.71 -21.37 -7.00
CA ALA A 2 -31.80 -20.50 -5.84
C ALA A 2 -30.39 -19.89 -5.64
N THR A 3 -30.27 -18.58 -5.68
CA THR A 3 -29.09 -17.86 -5.21
C THR A 3 -29.04 -18.07 -3.70
N GLU A 4 -28.15 -18.94 -3.22
CA GLU A 4 -27.80 -18.95 -1.81
C GLU A 4 -27.19 -17.59 -1.48
N ASN A 5 -27.94 -16.76 -0.77
CA ASN A 5 -27.38 -15.58 -0.13
C ASN A 5 -26.42 -16.10 0.95
N PHE A 6 -25.13 -16.02 0.70
CA PHE A 6 -24.11 -16.12 1.74
C PHE A 6 -24.20 -14.86 2.60
N ASP A 7 -25.01 -14.93 3.63
CA ASP A 7 -25.12 -13.90 4.67
C ASP A 7 -23.90 -14.04 5.58
N MET A 8 -22.77 -13.47 5.15
CA MET A 8 -21.54 -13.46 5.95
C MET A 8 -21.65 -12.33 6.97
N ASP A 9 -21.53 -12.67 8.24
CA ASP A 9 -21.47 -11.68 9.32
C ASP A 9 -20.14 -10.93 9.29
N TYR A 10 -20.15 -9.73 8.72
CA TYR A 10 -19.00 -8.83 8.65
C TYR A 10 -18.81 -7.99 9.92
N SER A 11 -19.71 -8.07 10.90
CA SER A 11 -19.66 -7.23 12.12
C SER A 11 -18.35 -7.37 12.89
N LYS A 12 -17.69 -8.53 12.83
CA LYS A 12 -16.38 -8.77 13.44
C LYS A 12 -15.23 -7.94 12.83
N TYR A 13 -15.43 -7.39 11.63
CA TYR A 13 -14.45 -6.55 10.93
C TYR A 13 -14.82 -5.05 10.97
N ASP A 14 -16.04 -4.72 11.42
CA ASP A 14 -16.56 -3.36 11.51
C ASP A 14 -16.22 -2.72 12.87
N PHE A 15 -14.95 -2.62 13.18
CA PHE A 15 -14.42 -1.92 14.34
C PHE A 15 -13.60 -0.71 13.89
N LYS A 16 -13.75 0.40 14.61
CA LYS A 16 -13.16 1.71 14.30
C LYS A 16 -12.38 2.22 15.49
N ASP A 17 -11.34 3.00 15.20
CA ASP A 17 -10.59 3.71 16.23
C ASP A 17 -10.95 5.19 16.23
N SER A 18 -10.73 5.84 17.37
CA SER A 18 -10.89 7.29 17.47
C SER A 18 -9.66 8.00 16.89
N THR A 19 -9.85 9.19 16.34
CA THR A 19 -8.74 10.04 15.86
C THR A 19 -7.80 10.51 16.98
N GLU A 20 -8.13 10.29 18.25
CA GLU A 20 -7.29 10.62 19.40
C GLU A 20 -6.08 9.70 19.56
N MET A 21 -6.08 8.54 18.86
CA MET A 21 -4.97 7.57 18.89
C MET A 21 -3.75 7.97 18.07
N TYR A 22 -3.87 8.96 17.18
CA TYR A 22 -2.77 9.29 16.28
C TYR A 22 -1.72 10.16 16.96
N VAL A 23 -0.46 9.72 16.86
CA VAL A 23 0.73 10.49 17.26
C VAL A 23 0.84 11.74 16.37
N HIS A 24 0.45 11.61 15.12
CA HIS A 24 0.37 12.71 14.18
C HIS A 24 -0.81 12.54 13.23
N LEU A 25 -1.55 13.63 13.02
CA LEU A 25 -2.59 13.74 12.00
C LEU A 25 -2.39 15.04 11.22
N SER A 26 -2.28 14.95 9.88
CA SER A 26 -2.17 16.13 9.02
C SER A 26 -3.44 17.00 9.13
N LYS A 27 -3.38 18.23 8.66
CA LYS A 27 -4.60 18.99 8.41
C LYS A 27 -5.36 18.35 7.23
N LYS A 28 -6.69 18.50 7.21
CA LYS A 28 -7.50 18.14 6.05
C LYS A 28 -7.14 19.00 4.85
N GLY A 29 -7.29 18.42 3.68
CA GLY A 29 -7.16 19.08 2.40
C GLY A 29 -5.81 18.87 1.71
N LEU A 30 -5.90 18.78 0.39
CA LEU A 30 -4.74 18.65 -0.49
C LEU A 30 -4.21 20.04 -0.85
N SER A 31 -3.00 20.33 -0.43
CA SER A 31 -2.30 21.56 -0.74
C SER A 31 -0.81 21.32 -0.91
N LYS A 32 -0.08 22.31 -1.43
CA LYS A 32 1.37 22.25 -1.52
C LYS A 32 2.01 22.11 -0.14
N GLU A 33 1.46 22.78 0.86
CA GLU A 33 1.90 22.74 2.26
C GLU A 33 1.69 21.35 2.85
N THR A 34 0.59 20.66 2.53
CA THR A 34 0.34 19.25 2.91
C THR A 34 1.43 18.34 2.35
N VAL A 35 1.76 18.48 1.07
CA VAL A 35 2.80 17.68 0.39
C VAL A 35 4.19 17.92 1.01
N ILE A 36 4.56 19.18 1.26
CA ILE A 36 5.82 19.54 1.92
C ILE A 36 5.86 19.00 3.34
N GLY A 37 4.74 19.07 4.06
CA GLY A 37 4.60 18.57 5.42
C GLY A 37 4.86 17.06 5.51
N ILE A 38 4.30 16.27 4.61
CA ILE A 38 4.53 14.81 4.52
C ILE A 38 6.01 14.52 4.30
N SER A 39 6.62 15.15 3.31
CA SER A 39 8.04 14.95 2.98
C SER A 39 8.96 15.30 4.15
N LYS A 40 8.66 16.40 4.86
CA LYS A 40 9.42 16.83 6.04
C LYS A 40 9.29 15.84 7.20
N MET A 41 8.08 15.35 7.48
CA MET A 41 7.86 14.37 8.55
C MET A 41 8.57 13.05 8.30
N LYS A 42 8.67 12.65 7.03
CA LYS A 42 9.36 11.42 6.61
C LYS A 42 10.88 11.59 6.48
N ASP A 43 11.40 12.81 6.66
CA ASP A 43 12.82 13.13 6.48
C ASP A 43 13.34 12.64 5.12
N GLU A 44 12.62 13.02 4.07
CA GLU A 44 12.93 12.58 2.71
C GLU A 44 14.06 13.40 2.06
N PRO A 45 14.83 12.79 1.16
CA PRO A 45 15.83 13.54 0.38
C PRO A 45 15.15 14.54 -0.59
N GLN A 46 15.85 15.64 -0.91
CA GLN A 46 15.31 16.74 -1.74
C GLN A 46 14.69 16.25 -3.06
N TRP A 47 15.30 15.26 -3.73
CA TRP A 47 14.78 14.74 -5.00
C TRP A 47 13.40 14.09 -4.87
N MET A 48 13.06 13.52 -3.69
CA MET A 48 11.75 12.97 -3.43
C MET A 48 10.74 14.09 -3.19
N LEU A 49 11.09 15.13 -2.46
CA LEU A 49 10.24 16.33 -2.35
C LEU A 49 9.97 16.95 -3.73
N ASP A 50 10.98 17.06 -4.58
CA ASP A 50 10.82 17.58 -5.95
C ASP A 50 9.90 16.68 -6.78
N PHE A 51 10.00 15.35 -6.63
CA PHE A 51 9.09 14.38 -7.25
C PHE A 51 7.65 14.59 -6.77
N ARG A 52 7.42 14.72 -5.48
CA ARG A 52 6.09 14.95 -4.89
C ARG A 52 5.47 16.26 -5.39
N LEU A 53 6.23 17.34 -5.42
CA LEU A 53 5.74 18.66 -5.86
C LEU A 53 5.38 18.67 -7.35
N ARG A 54 6.18 18.06 -8.21
CA ARG A 54 5.81 17.86 -9.63
C ARG A 54 4.55 17.03 -9.78
N SER A 55 4.40 16.01 -8.94
CA SER A 55 3.22 15.14 -8.94
C SER A 55 1.97 15.88 -8.50
N TYR A 56 2.08 16.74 -7.49
CA TYR A 56 0.99 17.63 -7.07
C TYR A 56 0.56 18.57 -8.21
N GLU A 57 1.50 19.18 -8.90
CA GLU A 57 1.21 20.03 -10.07
C GLU A 57 0.54 19.24 -11.21
N ALA A 58 0.98 18.00 -11.45
CA ALA A 58 0.36 17.12 -12.42
C ALA A 58 -1.09 16.79 -12.02
N PHE A 59 -1.34 16.47 -10.73
CA PHE A 59 -2.70 16.26 -10.21
C PHE A 59 -3.60 17.47 -10.43
N MET A 60 -3.12 18.67 -10.12
CA MET A 60 -3.92 19.90 -10.27
C MET A 60 -4.29 20.19 -11.71
N LYS A 61 -3.40 19.86 -12.66
CA LYS A 61 -3.63 20.09 -14.11
C LYS A 61 -4.53 19.03 -14.76
N LYS A 62 -4.54 17.79 -14.24
CA LYS A 62 -5.31 16.71 -14.84
C LYS A 62 -6.79 16.83 -14.53
N PRO A 63 -7.69 16.72 -15.54
CA PRO A 63 -9.12 16.65 -15.30
C PRO A 63 -9.48 15.35 -14.56
N MET A 64 -10.65 15.32 -13.93
CA MET A 64 -11.24 14.08 -13.47
C MET A 64 -11.51 13.16 -14.67
N PRO A 65 -11.31 11.84 -14.54
CA PRO A 65 -11.69 10.91 -15.59
C PRO A 65 -13.20 10.97 -15.82
N THR A 66 -13.60 10.90 -17.09
CA THR A 66 -15.01 10.92 -17.55
C THR A 66 -15.50 9.55 -17.99
N TRP A 67 -14.65 8.54 -17.90
CA TRP A 67 -14.97 7.15 -18.17
C TRP A 67 -15.10 6.38 -16.85
N GLY A 68 -15.93 5.34 -16.83
CA GLY A 68 -16.20 4.57 -15.62
C GLY A 68 -17.28 5.21 -14.76
N ALA A 69 -17.15 5.07 -13.45
CA ALA A 69 -18.13 5.58 -12.52
C ALA A 69 -17.99 7.08 -12.24
N ASP A 70 -19.04 7.69 -11.70
CA ASP A 70 -19.03 9.10 -11.31
C ASP A 70 -18.16 9.33 -10.07
N LEU A 71 -17.09 10.10 -10.23
CA LEU A 71 -16.15 10.48 -9.19
C LEU A 71 -16.29 11.97 -8.77
N SER A 72 -17.34 12.65 -9.23
CA SER A 72 -17.55 14.08 -8.96
C SER A 72 -17.78 14.39 -7.46
N HIS A 73 -18.18 13.39 -6.69
CA HIS A 73 -18.45 13.52 -5.25
C HIS A 73 -17.20 13.47 -4.37
N ILE A 74 -16.03 13.11 -4.92
CA ILE A 74 -14.80 13.08 -4.13
C ILE A 74 -14.38 14.49 -3.74
N ASP A 75 -14.48 14.80 -2.46
CA ASP A 75 -14.00 16.07 -1.89
C ASP A 75 -12.56 15.94 -1.38
N PHE A 76 -11.61 16.29 -2.23
CA PHE A 76 -10.19 16.29 -1.91
C PHE A 76 -9.80 17.24 -0.77
N GLN A 77 -10.69 18.16 -0.36
CA GLN A 77 -10.42 19.08 0.74
C GLN A 77 -10.91 18.54 2.08
N ASN A 78 -11.71 17.46 2.07
CA ASN A 78 -12.23 16.84 3.31
C ASN A 78 -11.48 15.53 3.68
N ILE A 79 -10.29 15.30 3.14
CA ILE A 79 -9.49 14.10 3.39
C ILE A 79 -8.24 14.46 4.20
N TYR A 80 -7.87 13.61 5.17
CA TYR A 80 -6.56 13.60 5.80
C TYR A 80 -5.60 12.78 4.94
N TYR A 81 -4.52 13.40 4.50
CA TYR A 81 -3.57 12.77 3.58
C TYR A 81 -2.41 12.05 4.27
N TYR A 82 -2.31 12.22 5.58
CA TYR A 82 -1.30 11.53 6.38
C TYR A 82 -1.77 11.40 7.83
N ALA A 83 -1.72 10.18 8.34
CA ALA A 83 -2.00 9.83 9.73
C ALA A 83 -0.97 8.81 10.22
N LYS A 84 -0.40 9.04 11.39
CA LYS A 84 0.62 8.20 12.01
C LYS A 84 0.16 7.75 13.39
N ALA A 85 -0.01 6.44 13.58
CA ALA A 85 -0.45 5.85 14.84
C ALA A 85 0.71 5.43 15.75
N SER A 86 1.93 5.23 15.23
CA SER A 86 3.11 4.82 15.99
C SER A 86 4.35 5.59 15.56
N GLU A 87 5.27 5.88 16.49
CA GLU A 87 6.53 6.56 16.16
C GLU A 87 7.53 5.63 15.44
N LYS A 88 7.38 4.31 15.58
CA LYS A 88 8.34 3.32 15.08
C LYS A 88 7.64 2.20 14.32
N THR A 89 8.36 1.63 13.35
CA THR A 89 8.05 0.33 12.77
C THR A 89 8.73 -0.74 13.61
N GLU A 90 7.96 -1.68 14.15
CA GLU A 90 8.46 -2.72 15.04
C GLU A 90 8.84 -3.99 14.24
N LYS A 91 9.87 -4.70 14.70
CA LYS A 91 10.32 -5.98 14.12
C LYS A 91 9.78 -7.19 14.89
N ASN A 92 9.33 -6.96 16.11
CA ASN A 92 8.70 -7.97 16.94
C ASN A 92 7.25 -7.56 17.18
N TRP A 93 6.33 -8.48 16.95
CA TRP A 93 4.89 -8.23 17.12
C TRP A 93 4.54 -7.80 18.56
N ASP A 94 5.25 -8.33 19.54
CA ASP A 94 5.00 -7.99 20.94
C ASP A 94 5.26 -6.52 21.29
N ASP A 95 6.08 -5.84 20.50
CA ASP A 95 6.44 -4.43 20.71
C ASP A 95 5.46 -3.45 20.00
N VAL A 96 4.57 -3.95 19.15
CA VAL A 96 3.53 -3.12 18.46
C VAL A 96 2.56 -2.56 19.52
N PRO A 97 2.12 -1.27 19.40
CA PRO A 97 1.14 -0.69 20.30
C PRO A 97 -0.12 -1.55 20.44
N GLU A 98 -0.64 -1.68 21.67
CA GLU A 98 -1.72 -2.63 22.01
C GLU A 98 -3.00 -2.39 21.18
N ASP A 99 -3.38 -1.14 20.95
CA ASP A 99 -4.58 -0.82 20.18
C ASP A 99 -4.44 -1.22 18.71
N VAL A 100 -3.26 -0.98 18.13
CA VAL A 100 -2.92 -1.43 16.77
C VAL A 100 -2.88 -2.95 16.71
N LYS A 101 -2.24 -3.59 17.71
CA LYS A 101 -2.16 -5.05 17.83
C LYS A 101 -3.53 -5.70 17.86
N ASN A 102 -4.43 -5.17 18.70
CA ASN A 102 -5.81 -5.64 18.80
C ASN A 102 -6.56 -5.59 17.45
N THR A 103 -6.28 -4.59 16.63
CA THR A 103 -6.84 -4.48 15.28
C THR A 103 -6.38 -5.63 14.40
N PHE A 104 -5.07 -5.88 14.34
CA PHE A 104 -4.51 -6.93 13.49
C PHE A 104 -4.75 -8.33 14.04
N ASP A 105 -4.80 -8.52 15.37
CA ASP A 105 -5.15 -9.81 16.00
C ASP A 105 -6.58 -10.23 15.62
N LYS A 106 -7.53 -9.30 15.61
CA LYS A 106 -8.89 -9.56 15.10
C LYS A 106 -8.91 -9.98 13.63
N LEU A 107 -7.93 -9.55 12.83
CA LEU A 107 -7.75 -9.96 11.44
C LEU A 107 -6.99 -11.29 11.30
N GLY A 108 -6.44 -11.86 12.38
CA GLY A 108 -5.77 -13.16 12.39
C GLY A 108 -4.33 -13.15 11.86
N ILE A 109 -3.67 -11.99 11.75
CA ILE A 109 -2.33 -11.85 11.18
C ILE A 109 -1.24 -12.65 11.91
N PRO A 110 -1.11 -12.62 13.25
CA PRO A 110 -0.03 -13.33 13.94
C PRO A 110 -0.04 -14.85 13.71
N GLU A 111 -1.21 -15.44 13.55
CA GLU A 111 -1.36 -16.87 13.27
C GLU A 111 -0.85 -17.24 11.88
N ALA A 112 -1.13 -16.41 10.88
CA ALA A 112 -0.70 -16.62 9.51
C ALA A 112 0.83 -16.48 9.38
N GLU A 113 1.44 -15.49 10.06
CA GLU A 113 2.88 -15.27 10.02
C GLU A 113 3.67 -16.49 10.51
N LYS A 114 3.25 -17.07 11.63
CA LYS A 114 3.98 -18.17 12.26
C LYS A 114 3.99 -19.46 11.43
N LYS A 115 3.05 -19.64 10.52
CA LYS A 115 2.80 -20.94 9.87
C LYS A 115 3.08 -20.96 8.37
N PHE A 116 2.85 -19.87 7.63
CA PHE A 116 2.67 -19.95 6.18
C PHE A 116 3.38 -18.85 5.37
N LEU A 117 4.14 -17.94 5.99
CA LEU A 117 4.69 -16.79 5.28
C LEU A 117 6.22 -16.70 5.39
N ALA A 118 6.83 -16.21 4.33
CA ALA A 118 8.27 -15.92 4.28
C ALA A 118 8.61 -14.57 4.91
N GLY A 119 7.64 -13.68 5.00
CA GLY A 119 7.73 -12.36 5.63
C GLY A 119 6.37 -11.68 5.67
N VAL A 120 6.20 -10.79 6.64
CA VAL A 120 4.94 -10.05 6.88
C VAL A 120 5.22 -8.57 7.07
N GLY A 121 4.38 -7.73 6.44
CA GLY A 121 4.25 -6.30 6.72
C GLY A 121 2.85 -5.98 7.20
N ALA A 122 2.70 -5.07 8.15
CA ALA A 122 1.42 -4.55 8.58
C ALA A 122 1.44 -3.03 8.56
N GLN A 123 0.57 -2.44 7.75
CA GLN A 123 0.37 -1.00 7.65
C GLN A 123 -0.95 -0.60 8.27
N TYR A 124 -0.88 0.39 9.14
CA TYR A 124 -2.02 1.01 9.78
C TYR A 124 -2.06 2.49 9.37
N GLU A 125 -3.12 2.90 8.69
CA GLU A 125 -3.25 4.20 8.03
C GLU A 125 -2.10 4.49 7.05
N SER A 126 -1.29 5.51 7.32
CA SER A 126 -0.22 5.95 6.42
C SER A 126 1.15 5.31 6.67
N GLU A 127 1.31 4.53 7.75
CA GLU A 127 2.63 4.00 8.15
C GLU A 127 2.62 2.50 8.36
N VAL A 128 3.74 1.86 8.01
CA VAL A 128 3.99 0.46 8.38
C VAL A 128 4.37 0.41 9.85
N VAL A 129 3.61 -0.35 10.63
CA VAL A 129 3.75 -0.47 12.10
C VAL A 129 4.48 -1.73 12.50
N TYR A 130 4.48 -2.74 11.65
CA TYR A 130 5.18 -4.01 11.87
C TYR A 130 5.74 -4.54 10.56
N HIS A 131 6.96 -5.10 10.62
CA HIS A 131 7.61 -5.70 9.45
C HIS A 131 8.60 -6.79 9.85
N ASN A 132 8.52 -7.94 9.20
CA ASN A 132 9.41 -9.07 9.42
C ASN A 132 9.74 -9.80 8.10
N LEU A 133 10.94 -10.33 8.00
CA LEU A 133 11.41 -11.20 6.92
C LEU A 133 12.25 -12.34 7.50
N ARG A 134 12.09 -13.56 7.01
CA ARG A 134 12.92 -14.71 7.41
C ARG A 134 14.41 -14.41 7.18
N GLU A 135 15.22 -14.71 8.18
CA GLU A 135 16.66 -14.42 8.16
C GLU A 135 17.43 -15.13 7.03
N ASP A 136 17.01 -16.35 6.66
CA ASP A 136 17.63 -17.10 5.58
C ASP A 136 17.44 -16.42 4.22
N LEU A 137 16.30 -15.77 3.99
CA LEU A 137 16.02 -14.98 2.79
C LEU A 137 16.80 -13.66 2.81
N ALA A 138 16.87 -12.98 3.94
CA ALA A 138 17.67 -11.77 4.10
C ALA A 138 19.17 -12.04 3.82
N LYS A 139 19.71 -13.17 4.28
CA LYS A 139 21.10 -13.61 4.01
C LYS A 139 21.34 -13.91 2.53
N GLN A 140 20.31 -14.25 1.78
CA GLN A 140 20.37 -14.46 0.32
C GLN A 140 20.26 -13.15 -0.48
N GLY A 141 20.12 -12.00 0.20
CA GLY A 141 19.96 -10.70 -0.44
C GLY A 141 18.52 -10.35 -0.85
N VAL A 142 17.53 -11.12 -0.42
CA VAL A 142 16.12 -10.76 -0.57
C VAL A 142 15.84 -9.54 0.29
N LEU A 143 15.24 -8.52 -0.31
CA LEU A 143 14.75 -7.35 0.41
C LEU A 143 13.22 -7.40 0.46
N PHE A 144 12.69 -7.25 1.64
CA PHE A 144 11.29 -6.92 1.87
C PHE A 144 11.28 -5.82 2.92
N LEU A 145 10.95 -4.61 2.54
CA LEU A 145 10.97 -3.41 3.35
C LEU A 145 9.64 -2.67 3.17
N ASP A 146 9.31 -1.78 4.07
CA ASP A 146 8.37 -0.73 3.72
C ASP A 146 9.02 0.25 2.74
N THR A 147 8.18 0.92 1.95
CA THR A 147 8.67 1.77 0.86
C THR A 147 9.43 3.01 1.37
N ASP A 148 9.11 3.49 2.56
CA ASP A 148 9.80 4.62 3.19
C ASP A 148 11.21 4.23 3.66
N SER A 149 11.36 3.04 4.26
CA SER A 149 12.67 2.48 4.62
C SER A 149 13.51 2.20 3.36
N ALA A 150 12.91 1.66 2.31
CA ALA A 150 13.60 1.38 1.05
C ALA A 150 14.15 2.64 0.39
N LEU A 151 13.44 3.76 0.45
CA LEU A 151 13.91 5.06 -0.05
C LEU A 151 15.24 5.48 0.60
N LYS A 152 15.42 5.16 1.89
CA LYS A 152 16.59 5.56 2.69
C LYS A 152 17.72 4.52 2.62
N GLU A 153 17.37 3.25 2.72
CA GLU A 153 18.32 2.15 2.83
C GLU A 153 18.80 1.63 1.48
N GLN A 154 17.97 1.75 0.43
CA GLN A 154 18.24 1.23 -0.92
C GLN A 154 18.07 2.30 -2.01
N PRO A 155 18.66 3.50 -1.86
CA PRO A 155 18.37 4.66 -2.71
C PRO A 155 18.67 4.42 -4.19
N GLU A 156 19.68 3.61 -4.53
CA GLU A 156 20.07 3.34 -5.93
C GLU A 156 19.02 2.49 -6.65
N ILE A 157 18.59 1.39 -6.02
CA ILE A 157 17.55 0.51 -6.58
C ILE A 157 16.23 1.29 -6.62
N PHE A 158 15.93 2.02 -5.55
CA PHE A 158 14.71 2.81 -5.45
C PHE A 158 14.59 3.83 -6.59
N LYS A 159 15.61 4.66 -6.81
CA LYS A 159 15.62 5.67 -7.89
C LYS A 159 15.51 5.05 -9.29
N LYS A 160 16.08 3.85 -9.48
CA LYS A 160 16.08 3.16 -10.76
C LYS A 160 14.67 2.77 -11.19
N TYR A 161 13.80 2.38 -10.26
CA TYR A 161 12.50 1.77 -10.58
C TYR A 161 11.30 2.60 -10.13
N PHE A 162 11.37 3.28 -9.01
CA PHE A 162 10.24 4.00 -8.42
C PHE A 162 9.68 5.09 -9.34
N GLY A 163 8.37 5.03 -9.63
CA GLY A 163 7.69 6.00 -10.49
C GLY A 163 8.08 5.94 -11.95
N LYS A 164 8.69 4.83 -12.41
CA LYS A 164 9.10 4.68 -13.80
C LYS A 164 8.04 4.00 -14.65
N MET A 165 7.33 3.02 -14.12
CA MET A 165 6.24 2.37 -14.83
C MET A 165 4.93 3.14 -14.73
N ILE A 166 4.69 3.73 -13.56
CA ILE A 166 3.53 4.56 -13.29
C ILE A 166 4.03 5.95 -12.90
N PRO A 167 4.40 6.78 -13.88
CA PRO A 167 4.82 8.16 -13.60
C PRO A 167 3.62 9.01 -13.15
N PRO A 168 3.85 10.17 -12.52
CA PRO A 168 2.78 11.09 -12.12
C PRO A 168 1.86 11.52 -13.27
N GLU A 169 2.39 11.51 -14.48
CA GLU A 169 1.67 11.90 -15.70
C GLU A 169 0.73 10.82 -16.23
N ASP A 170 0.73 9.60 -15.67
CA ASP A 170 -0.09 8.48 -16.15
C ASP A 170 -1.59 8.80 -16.07
N ASN A 171 -2.09 9.04 -14.87
CA ASN A 171 -3.47 9.44 -14.63
C ASN A 171 -3.60 10.33 -13.38
N LYS A 172 -4.82 10.87 -13.14
CA LYS A 172 -5.04 11.80 -12.01
C LYS A 172 -4.73 11.16 -10.66
N PHE A 173 -5.13 9.92 -10.43
CA PHE A 173 -4.93 9.22 -9.16
C PHE A 173 -3.50 8.72 -8.97
N ALA A 174 -2.79 8.37 -10.05
CA ALA A 174 -1.35 8.14 -10.01
C ALA A 174 -0.57 9.41 -9.63
N ALA A 175 -1.01 10.58 -10.14
CA ALA A 175 -0.46 11.87 -9.75
C ALA A 175 -0.72 12.16 -8.27
N LEU A 176 -1.96 11.91 -7.78
CA LEU A 176 -2.31 12.07 -6.38
C LEU A 176 -1.44 11.18 -5.48
N ASN A 177 -1.41 9.87 -5.75
CA ASN A 177 -0.56 8.94 -5.02
C ASN A 177 0.88 9.43 -5.01
N SER A 178 1.44 9.78 -6.17
CA SER A 178 2.83 10.24 -6.27
C SER A 178 3.12 11.50 -5.46
N ALA A 179 2.12 12.36 -5.23
CA ALA A 179 2.26 13.57 -4.41
C ALA A 179 2.24 13.29 -2.91
N VAL A 180 1.41 12.33 -2.45
CA VAL A 180 1.10 12.12 -1.03
C VAL A 180 1.37 10.69 -0.54
N TRP A 181 2.00 9.83 -1.31
CA TRP A 181 2.21 8.44 -0.95
C TRP A 181 2.88 8.27 0.42
N SER A 182 2.49 7.22 1.13
CA SER A 182 3.05 6.80 2.41
C SER A 182 2.91 5.31 2.57
N GLY A 183 3.98 4.66 3.05
CA GLY A 183 3.99 3.21 3.24
C GLY A 183 3.92 2.44 1.92
N GLY A 184 3.44 1.21 2.02
CA GLY A 184 3.49 0.23 0.94
C GLY A 184 4.65 -0.74 1.09
N SER A 185 4.84 -1.62 0.11
CA SER A 185 5.85 -2.66 0.15
C SER A 185 6.93 -2.45 -0.91
N PHE A 186 8.17 -2.56 -0.51
CA PHE A 186 9.32 -2.64 -1.41
C PHE A 186 9.92 -4.04 -1.37
N ILE A 187 9.93 -4.74 -2.50
CA ILE A 187 10.45 -6.10 -2.61
C ILE A 187 11.48 -6.16 -3.73
N TYR A 188 12.66 -6.68 -3.40
CA TYR A 188 13.68 -7.02 -4.38
C TYR A 188 14.14 -8.46 -4.18
N ILE A 189 14.07 -9.25 -5.25
CA ILE A 189 14.58 -10.62 -5.27
C ILE A 189 15.81 -10.63 -6.19
N PRO A 190 17.00 -10.99 -5.66
CA PRO A 190 18.23 -11.00 -6.44
C PRO A 190 18.21 -12.08 -7.55
N PRO A 191 19.10 -12.01 -8.54
CA PRO A 191 19.17 -12.96 -9.63
C PRO A 191 19.18 -14.41 -9.15
N GLY A 192 18.29 -15.24 -9.71
CA GLY A 192 18.14 -16.66 -9.35
C GLY A 192 17.54 -16.93 -7.97
N GLY A 193 17.22 -15.88 -7.20
CA GLY A 193 16.60 -16.00 -5.87
C GLY A 193 15.22 -16.63 -5.95
N LYS A 194 14.92 -17.54 -5.01
CA LYS A 194 13.61 -18.21 -4.93
C LYS A 194 13.02 -18.05 -3.54
N VAL A 195 11.83 -17.47 -3.48
CA VAL A 195 11.06 -17.32 -2.26
C VAL A 195 9.98 -18.39 -2.27
N ASP A 196 10.15 -19.40 -1.44
CA ASP A 196 9.37 -20.65 -1.42
C ASP A 196 7.96 -20.48 -0.80
N MET A 197 7.80 -19.51 0.09
CA MET A 197 6.51 -19.15 0.70
C MET A 197 6.16 -17.69 0.39
N PRO A 198 4.89 -17.31 0.37
CA PRO A 198 4.50 -15.94 0.09
C PRO A 198 5.10 -14.93 1.07
N LEU A 199 5.45 -13.75 0.55
CA LEU A 199 5.56 -12.51 1.32
C LEU A 199 4.18 -11.88 1.37
N GLN A 200 3.79 -11.31 2.51
CA GLN A 200 2.45 -10.74 2.66
C GLN A 200 2.48 -9.38 3.35
N ALA A 201 1.66 -8.45 2.88
CA ALA A 201 1.37 -7.21 3.59
C ALA A 201 -0.12 -7.03 3.83
N TYR A 202 -0.45 -6.41 4.95
CA TYR A 202 -1.80 -6.06 5.35
C TYR A 202 -1.91 -4.55 5.44
N PHE A 203 -2.96 -3.99 4.82
CA PHE A 203 -3.25 -2.58 4.79
C PHE A 203 -4.62 -2.33 5.43
N ARG A 204 -4.65 -1.52 6.47
CA ARG A 204 -5.88 -1.18 7.18
C ARG A 204 -6.08 0.33 7.21
N ILE A 205 -7.22 0.80 6.70
CA ILE A 205 -7.79 2.10 7.01
C ILE A 205 -8.72 1.88 8.19
N ASN A 206 -8.57 2.64 9.26
CA ASN A 206 -9.36 2.41 10.47
C ASN A 206 -10.03 3.66 11.05
N ALA A 207 -9.85 4.84 10.44
CA ALA A 207 -10.56 6.05 10.83
C ALA A 207 -11.20 6.79 9.67
N GLU A 208 -12.25 7.51 9.99
CA GLU A 208 -13.11 8.23 9.05
C GLU A 208 -12.38 9.42 8.39
N ASN A 209 -12.63 9.65 7.11
CA ASN A 209 -12.01 10.70 6.30
C ASN A 209 -10.48 10.58 6.14
N ILE A 210 -9.86 9.46 6.50
CA ILE A 210 -8.45 9.23 6.22
C ILE A 210 -8.35 8.59 4.84
N GLY A 211 -7.49 9.16 3.98
CA GLY A 211 -7.08 8.55 2.73
C GLY A 211 -5.88 7.63 2.92
N GLN A 212 -5.81 6.53 2.18
CA GLN A 212 -4.65 5.64 2.12
C GLN A 212 -4.04 5.67 0.73
N PHE A 213 -2.72 5.91 0.67
CA PHE A 213 -1.99 6.20 -0.55
C PHE A 213 -0.69 5.39 -0.61
N GLU A 214 -0.76 4.10 -0.33
CA GLU A 214 0.42 3.24 -0.35
C GLU A 214 1.00 3.09 -1.75
N ARG A 215 2.32 2.84 -1.82
CA ARG A 215 3.02 2.59 -3.06
C ARG A 215 3.89 1.34 -2.96
N THR A 216 3.48 0.30 -3.68
CA THR A 216 4.16 -0.99 -3.72
C THR A 216 5.04 -1.08 -4.96
N LEU A 217 6.30 -1.48 -4.77
CA LEU A 217 7.28 -1.73 -5.82
C LEU A 217 7.90 -3.11 -5.65
N ILE A 218 7.69 -4.00 -6.62
CA ILE A 218 8.21 -5.37 -6.59
C ILE A 218 9.13 -5.58 -7.79
N ILE A 219 10.37 -5.99 -7.52
CA ILE A 219 11.40 -6.25 -8.53
C ILE A 219 11.85 -7.69 -8.36
N ALA A 220 11.51 -8.53 -9.31
CA ALA A 220 12.01 -9.88 -9.45
C ALA A 220 13.15 -9.88 -10.50
N ASP A 221 14.40 -10.03 -10.05
CA ASP A 221 15.55 -9.97 -10.93
C ASP A 221 15.71 -11.27 -11.75
N GLU A 222 16.68 -11.36 -12.63
CA GLU A 222 16.81 -12.40 -13.64
C GLU A 222 16.70 -13.81 -13.04
N GLY A 223 15.78 -14.64 -13.57
CA GLY A 223 15.55 -16.03 -13.14
C GLY A 223 15.01 -16.21 -11.73
N SER A 224 14.61 -15.12 -11.05
CA SER A 224 14.08 -15.19 -9.69
C SER A 224 12.60 -15.59 -9.65
N GLU A 225 12.13 -16.00 -8.45
CA GLU A 225 10.74 -16.42 -8.25
C GLU A 225 10.20 -15.89 -6.92
N VAL A 226 9.04 -15.24 -6.96
CA VAL A 226 8.36 -14.66 -5.77
C VAL A 226 6.86 -14.67 -5.92
N HIS A 227 6.18 -14.92 -4.79
CA HIS A 227 4.75 -14.67 -4.63
C HIS A 227 4.55 -13.63 -3.53
N TYR A 228 3.89 -12.54 -3.87
CA TYR A 228 3.47 -11.52 -2.93
C TYR A 228 1.95 -11.46 -2.82
N ILE A 229 1.46 -11.35 -1.59
CA ILE A 229 0.04 -11.24 -1.27
C ILE A 229 -0.18 -9.93 -0.52
N GLU A 230 -1.18 -9.17 -0.91
CA GLU A 230 -1.64 -8.03 -0.11
C GLU A 230 -3.11 -8.18 0.27
N GLY A 231 -3.42 -7.83 1.50
CA GLY A 231 -4.78 -7.75 2.02
C GLY A 231 -5.11 -6.31 2.41
N CYS A 232 -6.16 -5.76 1.84
CA CYS A 232 -6.60 -4.40 2.12
C CYS A 232 -7.99 -4.41 2.73
N THR A 233 -8.19 -3.70 3.85
CA THR A 233 -9.47 -3.67 4.55
C THR A 233 -9.80 -2.29 5.09
N ALA A 234 -11.09 -1.94 5.12
CA ALA A 234 -11.64 -0.80 5.85
C ALA A 234 -12.99 -1.16 6.45
N PRO A 235 -13.35 -0.65 7.65
CA PRO A 235 -14.70 -0.80 8.19
C PRO A 235 -15.68 0.12 7.46
N VAL A 236 -16.97 -0.02 7.76
CA VAL A 236 -18.02 0.86 7.25
C VAL A 236 -17.97 2.19 7.96
N TYR A 237 -17.98 3.31 7.22
CA TYR A 237 -17.98 4.67 7.74
C TYR A 237 -19.28 5.39 7.39
N SER A 238 -19.52 6.54 8.04
CA SER A 238 -20.61 7.45 7.70
C SER A 238 -20.23 8.46 6.62
N SER A 239 -18.93 8.57 6.30
CA SER A 239 -18.40 9.44 5.24
C SER A 239 -17.52 8.63 4.29
N GLU A 240 -17.38 9.16 3.08
CA GLU A 240 -16.57 8.52 2.02
C GLU A 240 -15.07 8.64 2.33
N SER A 241 -14.34 7.54 2.13
CA SER A 241 -12.88 7.45 2.23
C SER A 241 -12.27 7.19 0.86
N LEU A 242 -11.00 7.58 0.68
CA LEU A 242 -10.28 7.41 -0.58
C LEU A 242 -9.07 6.51 -0.41
N HIS A 243 -9.08 5.39 -1.09
CA HIS A 243 -7.91 4.54 -1.30
C HIS A 243 -7.38 4.76 -2.72
N SER A 244 -6.17 5.27 -2.84
CA SER A 244 -5.55 5.51 -4.14
C SER A 244 -4.10 5.04 -4.11
N ALA A 245 -3.91 3.73 -4.31
CA ALA A 245 -2.61 3.09 -4.32
C ALA A 245 -1.99 3.01 -5.70
N VAL A 246 -0.67 2.79 -5.72
CA VAL A 246 0.08 2.47 -6.94
C VAL A 246 0.90 1.20 -6.72
N VAL A 247 0.82 0.27 -7.68
CA VAL A 247 1.58 -0.98 -7.66
C VAL A 247 2.39 -1.13 -8.95
N GLU A 248 3.71 -1.17 -8.82
CA GLU A 248 4.68 -1.32 -9.90
C GLU A 248 5.37 -2.69 -9.78
N LEU A 249 5.20 -3.55 -10.79
CA LEU A 249 5.76 -4.91 -10.81
C LEU A 249 6.78 -5.04 -11.94
N VAL A 250 8.02 -5.37 -11.61
CA VAL A 250 9.11 -5.59 -12.60
C VAL A 250 9.56 -7.03 -12.52
N ALA A 251 9.39 -7.78 -13.60
CA ALA A 251 9.91 -9.11 -13.75
C ALA A 251 10.99 -9.12 -14.84
N HIS A 252 12.25 -9.23 -14.43
CA HIS A 252 13.39 -9.32 -15.35
C HIS A 252 13.40 -10.66 -16.11
N LYS A 253 14.38 -10.85 -16.98
CA LYS A 253 14.48 -12.02 -17.84
C LYS A 253 14.28 -13.32 -17.07
N ASP A 254 13.38 -14.18 -17.58
CA ASP A 254 13.05 -15.50 -17.02
C ASP A 254 12.53 -15.49 -15.57
N ALA A 255 12.24 -14.33 -14.99
CA ALA A 255 11.68 -14.22 -13.64
C ALA A 255 10.22 -14.64 -13.60
N LYS A 256 9.79 -15.15 -12.44
CA LYS A 256 8.39 -15.49 -12.15
C LYS A 256 7.87 -14.67 -10.97
N LEU A 257 6.94 -13.78 -11.23
CA LEU A 257 6.32 -12.93 -10.23
C LEU A 257 4.83 -13.23 -10.15
N ARG A 258 4.37 -13.66 -8.98
CA ARG A 258 2.94 -13.76 -8.69
C ARG A 258 2.53 -12.67 -7.71
N TYR A 259 1.52 -11.89 -8.08
CA TYR A 259 0.91 -10.87 -7.27
C TYR A 259 -0.55 -11.22 -6.98
N THR A 260 -0.92 -11.32 -5.71
CA THR A 260 -2.29 -11.57 -5.28
C THR A 260 -2.75 -10.44 -4.39
N THR A 261 -3.92 -9.89 -4.64
CA THR A 261 -4.53 -8.87 -3.78
C THR A 261 -5.95 -9.30 -3.37
N ILE A 262 -6.24 -9.16 -2.08
CA ILE A 262 -7.55 -9.41 -1.50
C ILE A 262 -8.06 -8.08 -0.96
N GLN A 263 -9.12 -7.57 -1.57
CA GLN A 263 -9.69 -6.26 -1.29
C GLN A 263 -11.02 -6.45 -0.58
N ASN A 264 -11.10 -6.03 0.68
CA ASN A 264 -12.32 -6.07 1.48
C ASN A 264 -12.66 -4.66 1.97
N TRP A 265 -13.22 -3.87 1.07
CA TRP A 265 -13.59 -2.49 1.31
C TRP A 265 -15.06 -2.36 1.63
N SER A 266 -15.39 -1.46 2.56
CA SER A 266 -16.79 -1.04 2.71
C SER A 266 -17.29 -0.26 1.49
N ASN A 267 -18.60 -0.19 1.35
CA ASN A 267 -19.25 0.54 0.25
C ASN A 267 -19.01 2.07 0.26
N ASP A 268 -18.36 2.60 1.29
CA ASP A 268 -18.03 4.02 1.45
C ASP A 268 -16.61 4.36 1.00
N VAL A 269 -15.85 3.39 0.46
CA VAL A 269 -14.47 3.57 0.00
C VAL A 269 -14.42 3.69 -1.51
N TYR A 270 -13.89 4.80 -2.01
CA TYR A 270 -13.42 4.90 -3.40
C TYR A 270 -12.08 4.18 -3.53
N ASN A 271 -12.08 3.03 -4.17
CA ASN A 271 -10.87 2.22 -4.38
C ASN A 271 -10.30 2.47 -5.79
N LEU A 272 -9.41 3.46 -5.91
CA LEU A 272 -8.89 3.97 -7.18
C LEU A 272 -7.39 3.66 -7.32
N VAL A 273 -7.08 2.40 -7.63
CA VAL A 273 -5.73 1.87 -7.67
C VAL A 273 -5.20 1.76 -9.10
N THR A 274 -3.94 2.14 -9.29
CA THR A 274 -3.23 1.93 -10.56
C THR A 274 -2.17 0.86 -10.39
N LYS A 275 -2.30 -0.25 -11.14
CA LYS A 275 -1.36 -1.38 -11.12
C LYS A 275 -0.77 -1.61 -12.51
N ARG A 276 0.57 -1.77 -12.61
CA ARG A 276 1.23 -2.13 -13.87
C ARG A 276 2.34 -3.15 -13.65
N ALA A 277 2.50 -4.01 -14.62
CA ALA A 277 3.57 -4.98 -14.66
C ALA A 277 4.43 -4.78 -15.92
N TYR A 278 5.74 -4.89 -15.77
CA TYR A 278 6.69 -4.97 -16.87
C TYR A 278 7.36 -6.35 -16.84
N ALA A 279 7.08 -7.16 -17.85
CA ALA A 279 7.67 -8.48 -18.02
C ALA A 279 8.70 -8.44 -19.14
N TYR A 280 9.96 -8.74 -18.82
CA TYR A 280 11.03 -8.87 -19.80
C TYR A 280 11.00 -10.23 -20.49
N GLU A 281 11.97 -10.50 -21.37
CA GLU A 281 12.09 -11.76 -22.13
C GLU A 281 11.96 -12.98 -21.22
N GLY A 282 11.10 -13.94 -21.57
CA GLY A 282 10.87 -15.17 -20.81
C GLY A 282 10.21 -15.00 -19.44
N ALA A 283 9.99 -13.78 -18.96
CA ALA A 283 9.38 -13.55 -17.67
C ALA A 283 7.88 -13.87 -17.65
N THR A 284 7.40 -14.29 -16.48
CA THR A 284 5.98 -14.55 -16.23
C THR A 284 5.49 -13.67 -15.06
N VAL A 285 4.42 -12.92 -15.28
CA VAL A 285 3.70 -12.19 -14.23
C VAL A 285 2.28 -12.70 -14.14
N ASN A 286 1.90 -13.22 -12.98
CA ASN A 286 0.54 -13.67 -12.68
C ASN A 286 -0.11 -12.70 -11.67
N GLY A 287 -1.21 -12.06 -12.08
CA GLY A 287 -2.02 -11.19 -11.22
C GLY A 287 -3.34 -11.85 -10.85
N LEU A 288 -3.68 -11.87 -9.56
CA LEU A 288 -4.98 -12.27 -9.05
C LEU A 288 -5.54 -11.17 -8.14
N MET A 289 -6.74 -10.70 -8.43
CA MET A 289 -7.46 -9.76 -7.57
C MET A 289 -8.78 -10.40 -7.14
N VAL A 290 -9.03 -10.40 -5.84
CA VAL A 290 -10.30 -10.78 -5.24
C VAL A 290 -10.85 -9.57 -4.53
N THR A 291 -12.04 -9.12 -4.92
CA THR A 291 -12.75 -8.04 -4.25
C THR A 291 -14.02 -8.58 -3.65
N LEU A 292 -14.24 -8.29 -2.36
CA LEU A 292 -15.41 -8.74 -1.63
C LEU A 292 -16.49 -7.66 -1.60
N GLU A 293 -16.13 -6.41 -1.32
CA GLU A 293 -17.02 -5.25 -1.37
C GLU A 293 -16.24 -4.02 -1.84
N ALA A 294 -16.88 -3.14 -2.59
CA ALA A 294 -16.40 -1.79 -2.91
C ALA A 294 -17.51 -0.99 -3.58
N LYS A 295 -17.56 0.31 -3.33
CA LYS A 295 -18.49 1.22 -4.02
C LYS A 295 -18.13 1.36 -5.49
N LEU A 296 -16.83 1.40 -5.79
CA LEU A 296 -16.27 1.56 -7.12
C LEU A 296 -14.89 0.88 -7.23
N GLN A 297 -14.67 0.22 -8.36
CA GLN A 297 -13.39 -0.36 -8.73
C GLN A 297 -12.93 0.09 -10.11
#